data_2fdb64992338540e8bf92546d2b92a9e
#
_entry.id   2fdb64992338540e8bf92546d2b92a9e
#
_cell.length_a   1.000
_cell.length_b   1.000
_cell.length_c   1.000
_cell.angle_alpha   90.00
_cell.angle_beta   90.00
_cell.angle_gamma   90.00
#
_symmetry.space_group_name_H-M   'P 1'
#
loop_
_entity.id
_entity.type
_entity.pdbx_description
1 polymer ?
#
loop_
_entity_poly.entity_id
_entity_poly.type
_entity_poly.pdbx_seq_one_letter_code
_entity_poly.pdbx_strand_id
1 'polypeptide(L)'
;MKRDDKTRGAAASSAPVYGGDFDFDTIRMIALDLDGTTLTRNGLTRRTKETLEEAIRRGIHVVIATGRVYASLPEAVKNIQGLQYIITSNGAHISDAATGEILYSDCMEPEAVDLVLEILPQEPYPVEVFTGGKAYIARNIYEDLAQNGSDFMSAKYVLRTRTPVDDIYALMREHRDAIENINVHFAAQEARMAMWERFAKLPHMTVTSSTHHNIEIGGVTTSKAAALAEVCGRLGLELPHVMAFGDSPNDLTMLRECGFSVAMGNATPDIKAAADYVTITNEEEGVVYAIRTLLFREKDGVPPRASLRRRLAAWMRGRR
;
A
#
# COMPACT_ATOMS: atom_id res chain seq x y z
N MET A 1 18.99 -28.23 42.92
CA MET A 1 18.58 -26.87 42.53
C MET A 1 17.94 -26.98 41.15
N LYS A 2 16.62 -27.13 41.08
CA LYS A 2 15.84 -27.32 39.87
C LYS A 2 15.55 -25.94 39.26
N ARG A 3 15.92 -25.74 37.99
CA ARG A 3 15.53 -24.55 37.19
C ARG A 3 14.15 -24.80 36.62
N ASP A 4 13.18 -24.02 37.02
CA ASP A 4 11.83 -23.99 36.45
C ASP A 4 11.91 -23.32 35.06
N ASP A 5 11.67 -24.09 34.03
CA ASP A 5 11.51 -23.65 32.63
C ASP A 5 10.03 -23.24 32.46
N LYS A 6 9.75 -21.93 32.63
CA LYS A 6 8.44 -21.36 32.35
C LYS A 6 8.29 -21.20 30.82
N THR A 7 7.77 -22.21 30.19
CA THR A 7 7.20 -22.13 28.83
C THR A 7 6.10 -21.06 28.78
N ARG A 8 6.41 -19.91 28.16
CA ARG A 8 5.40 -18.93 27.78
C ARG A 8 4.54 -19.54 26.68
N GLY A 9 3.36 -20.00 27.05
CA GLY A 9 2.30 -20.34 26.11
C GLY A 9 1.88 -19.08 25.36
N ALA A 10 2.16 -19.02 24.05
CA ALA A 10 1.57 -18.02 23.18
C ALA A 10 0.06 -18.28 23.14
N ALA A 11 -0.72 -17.36 23.69
CA ALA A 11 -2.17 -17.36 23.56
C ALA A 11 -2.53 -17.37 22.07
N ALA A 12 -3.35 -18.32 21.67
CA ALA A 12 -3.94 -18.31 20.34
C ALA A 12 -4.86 -17.08 20.28
N SER A 13 -4.43 -16.05 19.52
CA SER A 13 -5.26 -14.89 19.23
C SER A 13 -6.50 -15.40 18.50
N SER A 14 -7.67 -15.26 19.11
CA SER A 14 -8.95 -15.43 18.40
C SER A 14 -9.01 -14.35 17.32
N ALA A 15 -9.45 -14.73 16.11
CA ALA A 15 -9.63 -13.76 15.03
C ALA A 15 -10.58 -12.63 15.48
N PRO A 16 -10.31 -11.36 15.12
CA PRO A 16 -11.09 -10.22 15.59
C PRO A 16 -12.54 -10.31 15.08
N VAL A 17 -13.51 -9.94 15.92
CA VAL A 17 -14.94 -9.89 15.57
C VAL A 17 -15.37 -8.42 15.59
N TYR A 18 -16.03 -7.96 14.52
CA TYR A 18 -16.65 -6.65 14.50
C TYR A 18 -17.90 -6.65 15.35
N GLY A 19 -17.97 -5.73 16.31
CA GLY A 19 -19.12 -5.61 17.25
C GLY A 19 -19.94 -4.33 17.07
N GLY A 20 -19.74 -3.57 16.00
CA GLY A 20 -20.47 -2.34 15.70
C GLY A 20 -21.73 -2.55 14.86
N ASP A 21 -22.48 -1.46 14.62
CA ASP A 21 -23.78 -1.45 13.94
C ASP A 21 -23.70 -0.95 12.48
N PHE A 22 -22.53 -1.02 11.83
CA PHE A 22 -22.37 -0.55 10.45
C PHE A 22 -23.20 -1.41 9.47
N ASP A 23 -23.95 -0.75 8.58
CA ASP A 23 -24.70 -1.42 7.53
C ASP A 23 -23.84 -1.73 6.31
N PHE A 24 -23.28 -2.92 6.25
CA PHE A 24 -22.45 -3.37 5.13
C PHE A 24 -23.21 -3.52 3.80
N ASP A 25 -24.53 -3.49 3.81
CA ASP A 25 -25.33 -3.50 2.58
C ASP A 25 -25.26 -2.17 1.82
N THR A 26 -24.68 -1.11 2.42
CA THR A 26 -24.38 0.16 1.75
C THR A 26 -23.09 0.14 0.93
N ILE A 27 -22.19 -0.81 1.18
CA ILE A 27 -20.91 -0.91 0.48
C ILE A 27 -21.11 -1.33 -0.98
N ARG A 28 -20.51 -0.57 -1.88
CA ARG A 28 -20.54 -0.78 -3.34
C ARG A 28 -19.14 -0.92 -3.93
N MET A 29 -18.11 -0.56 -3.16
CA MET A 29 -16.73 -0.61 -3.60
C MET A 29 -15.81 -1.08 -2.48
N ILE A 30 -14.76 -1.81 -2.86
CA ILE A 30 -13.64 -2.16 -1.99
C ILE A 30 -12.40 -1.48 -2.56
N ALA A 31 -11.74 -0.64 -1.77
CA ALA A 31 -10.46 -0.01 -2.09
C ALA A 31 -9.33 -0.66 -1.26
N LEU A 32 -8.25 -1.03 -1.91
CA LEU A 32 -7.20 -1.86 -1.32
C LEU A 32 -5.81 -1.29 -1.61
N ASP A 33 -5.03 -1.05 -0.57
CA ASP A 33 -3.59 -0.94 -0.75
C ASP A 33 -2.99 -2.31 -1.14
N LEU A 34 -1.77 -2.30 -1.69
CA LEU A 34 -1.06 -3.51 -2.12
C LEU A 34 -0.05 -4.02 -1.09
N ASP A 35 0.96 -3.21 -0.79
CA ASP A 35 2.13 -3.65 -0.03
C ASP A 35 1.82 -3.66 1.47
N GLY A 36 1.93 -4.81 2.11
CA GLY A 36 1.52 -4.95 3.52
C GLY A 36 0.01 -5.13 3.72
N THR A 37 -0.80 -4.98 2.68
CA THR A 37 -2.27 -5.12 2.71
C THR A 37 -2.73 -6.31 1.87
N THR A 38 -2.76 -6.17 0.54
CA THR A 38 -3.28 -7.21 -0.37
C THR A 38 -2.24 -8.27 -0.71
N LEU A 39 -0.97 -7.87 -0.76
CA LEU A 39 0.14 -8.77 -1.06
C LEU A 39 0.74 -9.37 0.22
N THR A 40 1.04 -10.66 0.16
CA THR A 40 1.95 -11.33 1.10
C THR A 40 3.39 -11.21 0.60
N ARG A 41 4.38 -11.63 1.40
CA ARG A 41 5.79 -11.77 0.94
C ARG A 41 5.95 -12.61 -0.33
N ASN A 42 4.98 -13.48 -0.63
CA ASN A 42 4.95 -14.34 -1.81
C ASN A 42 4.09 -13.76 -2.94
N GLY A 43 3.60 -12.52 -2.81
CA GLY A 43 2.74 -11.84 -3.77
C GLY A 43 1.25 -12.08 -3.53
N LEU A 44 0.43 -11.86 -4.56
CA LEU A 44 -1.01 -12.07 -4.50
C LEU A 44 -1.33 -13.57 -4.36
N THR A 45 -2.04 -13.93 -3.29
CA THR A 45 -2.44 -15.33 -3.11
C THR A 45 -3.61 -15.67 -4.03
N ARG A 46 -3.73 -16.94 -4.39
CA ARG A 46 -4.88 -17.43 -5.16
C ARG A 46 -6.20 -17.10 -4.45
N ARG A 47 -6.26 -17.27 -3.14
CA ARG A 47 -7.47 -17.06 -2.35
C ARG A 47 -7.85 -15.58 -2.28
N THR A 48 -6.88 -14.67 -2.14
CA THR A 48 -7.14 -13.23 -2.22
C THR A 48 -7.71 -12.88 -3.58
N LYS A 49 -7.07 -13.33 -4.66
CA LYS A 49 -7.56 -13.11 -6.02
C LYS A 49 -8.99 -13.61 -6.20
N GLU A 50 -9.28 -14.87 -5.86
CA GLU A 50 -10.62 -15.47 -5.98
C GLU A 50 -11.68 -14.71 -5.15
N THR A 51 -11.31 -14.18 -3.97
CA THR A 51 -12.22 -13.40 -3.12
C THR A 51 -12.55 -12.04 -3.73
N LEU A 52 -11.57 -11.35 -4.31
CA LEU A 52 -11.79 -10.08 -5.02
C LEU A 52 -12.64 -10.28 -6.28
N GLU A 53 -12.36 -11.30 -7.06
CA GLU A 53 -13.15 -11.67 -8.23
C GLU A 53 -14.59 -12.07 -7.85
N GLU A 54 -14.79 -12.70 -6.70
CA GLU A 54 -16.12 -13.00 -6.15
C GLU A 54 -16.85 -11.71 -5.74
N ALA A 55 -16.18 -10.74 -5.10
CA ALA A 55 -16.77 -9.45 -4.79
C ALA A 55 -17.27 -8.74 -6.07
N ILE A 56 -16.43 -8.75 -7.12
CA ILE A 56 -16.81 -8.18 -8.43
C ILE A 56 -18.03 -8.88 -9.02
N ARG A 57 -18.09 -10.21 -9.00
CA ARG A 57 -19.26 -10.96 -9.47
C ARG A 57 -20.53 -10.68 -8.66
N ARG A 58 -20.40 -10.26 -7.41
CA ARG A 58 -21.50 -9.82 -6.54
C ARG A 58 -21.91 -8.36 -6.77
N GLY A 59 -21.30 -7.67 -7.74
CA GLY A 59 -21.61 -6.28 -8.09
C GLY A 59 -20.91 -5.24 -7.23
N ILE A 60 -19.86 -5.64 -6.47
CA ILE A 60 -19.02 -4.73 -5.69
C ILE A 60 -17.80 -4.37 -6.53
N HIS A 61 -17.57 -3.08 -6.78
CA HIS A 61 -16.35 -2.63 -7.47
C HIS A 61 -15.11 -2.90 -6.62
N VAL A 62 -14.02 -3.24 -7.28
CA VAL A 62 -12.71 -3.38 -6.62
C VAL A 62 -11.73 -2.39 -7.24
N VAL A 63 -11.03 -1.64 -6.42
CA VAL A 63 -10.01 -0.68 -6.81
C VAL A 63 -8.73 -0.94 -6.02
N ILE A 64 -7.62 -1.02 -6.73
CA ILE A 64 -6.29 -1.05 -6.10
C ILE A 64 -5.78 0.39 -6.00
N ALA A 65 -5.29 0.79 -4.82
CA ALA A 65 -4.73 2.12 -4.56
C ALA A 65 -3.35 1.98 -3.92
N THR A 66 -2.28 2.23 -4.69
CA THR A 66 -0.91 1.92 -4.29
C THR A 66 0.07 3.07 -4.54
N GLY A 67 1.17 3.11 -3.77
CA GLY A 67 2.33 3.96 -4.05
C GLY A 67 3.17 3.51 -5.25
N ARG A 68 2.93 2.31 -5.78
CA ARG A 68 3.65 1.82 -6.96
C ARG A 68 3.22 2.55 -8.23
N VAL A 69 4.15 2.66 -9.19
CA VAL A 69 3.82 3.00 -10.58
C VAL A 69 3.21 1.79 -11.30
N TYR A 70 2.43 2.01 -12.36
CA TYR A 70 1.76 0.94 -13.12
C TYR A 70 2.74 -0.12 -13.64
N ALA A 71 3.91 0.30 -14.16
CA ALA A 71 4.94 -0.62 -14.65
C ALA A 71 5.50 -1.57 -13.57
N SER A 72 5.41 -1.20 -12.29
CA SER A 72 5.92 -2.00 -11.15
C SER A 72 4.88 -2.94 -10.55
N LEU A 73 3.65 -2.96 -11.07
CA LEU A 73 2.59 -3.82 -10.57
C LEU A 73 2.83 -5.29 -10.92
N PRO A 74 2.58 -6.22 -9.98
CA PRO A 74 2.59 -7.63 -10.31
C PRO A 74 1.53 -7.98 -11.35
N GLU A 75 1.88 -8.80 -12.33
CA GLU A 75 0.94 -9.27 -13.35
C GLU A 75 -0.30 -9.96 -12.75
N ALA A 76 -0.13 -10.66 -11.64
CA ALA A 76 -1.25 -11.30 -10.93
C ALA A 76 -2.32 -10.30 -10.47
N VAL A 77 -1.93 -9.05 -10.15
CA VAL A 77 -2.85 -7.96 -9.75
C VAL A 77 -3.58 -7.43 -10.98
N LYS A 78 -2.86 -7.11 -12.05
CA LYS A 78 -3.44 -6.64 -13.32
C LYS A 78 -4.41 -7.66 -13.94
N ASN A 79 -4.17 -8.95 -13.67
CA ASN A 79 -5.00 -10.08 -14.15
C ASN A 79 -6.13 -10.48 -13.18
N ILE A 80 -6.55 -9.63 -12.25
CA ILE A 80 -7.78 -9.83 -11.48
C ILE A 80 -8.98 -9.59 -12.42
N GLN A 81 -9.83 -10.59 -12.62
CA GLN A 81 -10.92 -10.50 -13.57
C GLN A 81 -11.98 -9.48 -13.12
N GLY A 82 -12.27 -8.52 -14.00
CA GLY A 82 -13.25 -7.47 -13.75
C GLY A 82 -12.72 -6.27 -12.97
N LEU A 83 -11.42 -6.23 -12.63
CA LEU A 83 -10.77 -5.03 -12.14
C LEU A 83 -10.78 -3.96 -13.24
N GLN A 84 -11.32 -2.77 -12.94
CA GLN A 84 -11.49 -1.70 -13.93
C GLN A 84 -10.47 -0.59 -13.75
N TYR A 85 -10.20 -0.18 -12.51
CA TYR A 85 -9.35 0.95 -12.17
C TYR A 85 -8.24 0.56 -11.23
N ILE A 86 -7.05 1.11 -11.47
CA ILE A 86 -5.91 1.05 -10.55
C ILE A 86 -5.43 2.47 -10.30
N ILE A 87 -5.36 2.85 -9.04
CA ILE A 87 -4.75 4.10 -8.57
C ILE A 87 -3.29 3.81 -8.25
N THR A 88 -2.38 4.57 -8.86
CA THR A 88 -0.92 4.41 -8.73
C THR A 88 -0.25 5.69 -8.22
N SER A 89 1.01 5.58 -7.81
CA SER A 89 1.83 6.72 -7.33
C SER A 89 1.10 7.54 -6.26
N ASN A 90 0.48 6.86 -5.27
CA ASN A 90 -0.29 7.45 -4.17
C ASN A 90 -1.49 8.34 -4.60
N GLY A 91 -2.01 8.13 -5.81
CA GLY A 91 -3.14 8.91 -6.31
C GLY A 91 -2.81 9.80 -7.50
N ALA A 92 -1.53 9.90 -7.88
CA ALA A 92 -1.13 10.74 -9.02
C ALA A 92 -1.72 10.26 -10.35
N HIS A 93 -1.96 8.94 -10.50
CA HIS A 93 -2.63 8.43 -11.69
C HIS A 93 -3.77 7.47 -11.35
N ILE A 94 -4.82 7.52 -12.16
CA ILE A 94 -5.83 6.48 -12.29
C ILE A 94 -5.68 5.88 -13.67
N SER A 95 -5.46 4.58 -13.73
CA SER A 95 -5.29 3.86 -14.98
C SER A 95 -6.38 2.83 -15.19
N ASP A 96 -6.72 2.57 -16.44
CA ASP A 96 -7.44 1.35 -16.83
C ASP A 96 -6.61 0.13 -16.45
N ALA A 97 -7.22 -0.81 -15.75
CA ALA A 97 -6.49 -1.94 -15.17
C ALA A 97 -5.97 -2.92 -16.23
N ALA A 98 -6.64 -3.04 -17.37
CA ALA A 98 -6.30 -3.99 -18.42
C ALA A 98 -5.25 -3.44 -19.39
N THR A 99 -5.36 -2.15 -19.75
CA THR A 99 -4.52 -1.52 -20.78
C THR A 99 -3.35 -0.72 -20.19
N GLY A 100 -3.50 -0.22 -18.95
CA GLY A 100 -2.58 0.72 -18.33
C GLY A 100 -2.71 2.15 -18.86
N GLU A 101 -3.72 2.44 -19.67
CA GLU A 101 -4.01 3.78 -20.13
C GLU A 101 -4.31 4.69 -18.92
N ILE A 102 -3.66 5.85 -18.90
CA ILE A 102 -3.87 6.85 -17.86
C ILE A 102 -5.19 7.59 -18.15
N LEU A 103 -6.17 7.41 -17.28
CA LEU A 103 -7.50 8.02 -17.39
C LEU A 103 -7.61 9.34 -16.61
N TYR A 104 -6.74 9.54 -15.63
CA TYR A 104 -6.67 10.74 -14.80
C TYR A 104 -5.24 10.92 -14.30
N SER A 105 -4.80 12.17 -14.18
CA SER A 105 -3.48 12.54 -13.71
C SER A 105 -3.58 13.75 -12.76
N ASP A 106 -2.92 13.65 -11.60
CA ASP A 106 -2.76 14.69 -10.59
C ASP A 106 -1.29 14.65 -10.11
N CYS A 107 -0.39 15.14 -10.97
CA CYS A 107 1.05 15.21 -10.71
C CYS A 107 1.40 16.40 -9.81
N MET A 108 2.62 16.40 -9.32
CA MET A 108 3.17 17.52 -8.53
C MET A 108 3.16 18.82 -9.37
N GLU A 109 2.82 19.92 -8.71
CA GLU A 109 2.99 21.25 -9.32
C GLU A 109 4.48 21.52 -9.62
N PRO A 110 4.83 22.18 -10.74
CA PRO A 110 6.21 22.49 -11.09
C PRO A 110 6.98 23.23 -9.99
N GLU A 111 6.29 24.11 -9.27
CA GLU A 111 6.82 24.88 -8.14
C GLU A 111 7.26 23.97 -6.98
N ALA A 112 6.51 22.90 -6.72
CA ALA A 112 6.89 21.89 -5.73
C ALA A 112 8.16 21.12 -6.16
N VAL A 113 8.25 20.78 -7.45
CA VAL A 113 9.44 20.11 -8.00
C VAL A 113 10.67 21.00 -7.92
N ASP A 114 10.53 22.30 -8.19
CA ASP A 114 11.62 23.28 -8.07
C ASP A 114 12.14 23.36 -6.62
N LEU A 115 11.24 23.41 -5.62
CA LEU A 115 11.63 23.41 -4.20
C LEU A 115 12.40 22.13 -3.82
N VAL A 116 11.98 20.97 -4.35
CA VAL A 116 12.71 19.72 -4.13
C VAL A 116 14.10 19.75 -4.78
N LEU A 117 14.20 20.31 -5.98
CA LEU A 117 15.47 20.46 -6.71
C LEU A 117 16.44 21.45 -6.04
N GLU A 118 15.98 22.36 -5.21
CA GLU A 118 16.85 23.24 -4.39
C GLU A 118 17.44 22.48 -3.19
N ILE A 119 16.82 21.39 -2.73
CA ILE A 119 17.16 20.70 -1.50
C ILE A 119 17.94 19.40 -1.78
N LEU A 120 17.32 18.46 -2.50
CA LEU A 120 17.83 17.09 -2.61
C LEU A 120 19.19 16.95 -3.29
N PRO A 121 19.62 17.78 -4.28
CA PRO A 121 20.94 17.66 -4.85
C PRO A 121 22.11 17.92 -3.86
N GLN A 122 21.82 18.53 -2.72
CA GLN A 122 22.79 18.83 -1.67
C GLN A 122 22.82 17.76 -0.56
N GLU A 123 21.94 16.79 -0.63
CA GLU A 123 21.77 15.75 0.38
C GLU A 123 22.27 14.39 -0.13
N PRO A 124 22.84 13.54 0.74
CA PRO A 124 23.47 12.28 0.33
C PRO A 124 22.47 11.12 0.23
N TYR A 125 21.17 11.38 0.11
CA TYR A 125 20.15 10.35 0.17
C TYR A 125 19.80 9.78 -1.20
N PRO A 126 19.58 8.45 -1.31
CA PRO A 126 19.02 7.85 -2.52
C PRO A 126 17.65 8.41 -2.84
N VAL A 127 17.48 8.86 -4.09
CA VAL A 127 16.24 9.43 -4.61
C VAL A 127 15.72 8.56 -5.74
N GLU A 128 14.42 8.26 -5.70
CA GLU A 128 13.67 7.69 -6.81
C GLU A 128 12.66 8.73 -7.30
N VAL A 129 12.48 8.80 -8.61
CA VAL A 129 11.54 9.72 -9.26
C VAL A 129 10.54 8.93 -10.08
N PHE A 130 9.27 9.23 -9.89
CA PHE A 130 8.18 8.58 -10.60
C PHE A 130 7.58 9.56 -11.60
N THR A 131 7.61 9.17 -12.87
CA THR A 131 7.07 9.97 -13.99
C THR A 131 6.71 9.08 -15.17
N GLY A 132 5.61 9.38 -15.87
CA GLY A 132 5.13 8.64 -17.02
C GLY A 132 4.82 7.16 -16.72
N GLY A 133 4.32 6.86 -15.52
CA GLY A 133 4.00 5.48 -15.07
C GLY A 133 5.24 4.62 -14.81
N LYS A 134 6.44 5.19 -14.74
CA LYS A 134 7.72 4.52 -14.51
C LYS A 134 8.45 5.12 -13.31
N ALA A 135 9.33 4.32 -12.72
CA ALA A 135 10.16 4.74 -11.61
C ALA A 135 11.64 4.71 -12.01
N TYR A 136 12.35 5.77 -11.66
CA TYR A 136 13.75 5.99 -12.01
C TYR A 136 14.60 6.14 -10.75
N ILE A 137 15.89 5.79 -10.88
CA ILE A 137 16.90 5.93 -9.82
C ILE A 137 18.24 6.30 -10.45
N ALA A 138 19.11 6.99 -9.71
CA ALA A 138 20.46 7.29 -10.18
C ALA A 138 21.27 6.00 -10.40
N ARG A 139 22.00 5.91 -11.52
CA ARG A 139 22.76 4.73 -11.95
C ARG A 139 23.76 4.26 -10.89
N ASN A 140 24.49 5.17 -10.28
CA ASN A 140 25.46 4.83 -9.22
C ASN A 140 24.78 4.14 -8.02
N ILE A 141 23.59 4.58 -7.62
CA ILE A 141 22.81 3.94 -6.53
C ILE A 141 22.30 2.57 -6.98
N TYR A 142 21.81 2.45 -8.22
CA TYR A 142 21.37 1.19 -8.78
C TYR A 142 22.48 0.14 -8.82
N GLU A 143 23.67 0.53 -9.25
CA GLU A 143 24.85 -0.35 -9.32
C GLU A 143 25.37 -0.73 -7.93
N ASP A 144 25.36 0.21 -6.98
CA ASP A 144 25.72 -0.06 -5.58
C ASP A 144 24.75 -1.08 -4.96
N LEU A 145 23.43 -0.90 -5.15
CA LEU A 145 22.42 -1.87 -4.71
C LEU A 145 22.63 -3.27 -5.33
N ALA A 146 23.07 -3.32 -6.59
CA ALA A 146 23.32 -4.60 -7.26
C ALA A 146 24.57 -5.32 -6.71
N GLN A 147 25.58 -4.59 -6.28
CA GLN A 147 26.84 -5.13 -5.78
C GLN A 147 26.78 -5.42 -4.27
N ASN A 148 26.25 -4.51 -3.50
CA ASN A 148 26.36 -4.50 -2.04
C ASN A 148 25.04 -4.77 -1.31
N GLY A 149 23.90 -4.67 -2.00
CA GLY A 149 22.58 -4.71 -1.35
C GLY A 149 22.29 -3.46 -0.53
N SER A 150 21.29 -3.55 0.37
CA SER A 150 20.97 -2.48 1.32
C SER A 150 20.14 -3.01 2.47
N ASP A 151 20.35 -2.44 3.69
CA ASP A 151 19.55 -2.75 4.88
C ASP A 151 18.28 -1.89 4.98
N PHE A 152 18.18 -0.81 4.19
CA PHE A 152 17.07 0.15 4.25
C PHE A 152 16.31 0.32 2.91
N MET A 153 16.82 -0.26 1.82
CA MET A 153 16.14 -0.36 0.53
C MET A 153 15.98 -1.82 0.13
N SER A 154 14.83 -2.19 -0.42
CA SER A 154 14.65 -3.53 -0.97
C SER A 154 15.37 -3.67 -2.31
N ALA A 155 16.67 -4.04 -2.29
CA ALA A 155 17.50 -4.16 -3.49
C ALA A 155 16.81 -5.02 -4.58
N LYS A 156 16.30 -6.20 -4.22
CA LYS A 156 15.59 -7.09 -5.15
C LYS A 156 14.40 -6.41 -5.84
N TYR A 157 13.66 -5.57 -5.13
CA TYR A 157 12.50 -4.85 -5.68
C TYR A 157 12.96 -3.70 -6.59
N VAL A 158 13.90 -2.88 -6.12
CA VAL A 158 14.44 -1.73 -6.86
C VAL A 158 15.08 -2.18 -8.17
N LEU A 159 15.97 -3.16 -8.14
CA LEU A 159 16.67 -3.69 -9.32
C LEU A 159 15.72 -4.28 -10.39
N ARG A 160 14.56 -4.74 -9.99
CA ARG A 160 13.56 -5.29 -10.90
C ARG A 160 12.64 -4.22 -11.50
N THR A 161 12.43 -3.11 -10.80
CA THR A 161 11.31 -2.20 -11.10
C THR A 161 11.75 -0.77 -11.43
N ARG A 162 13.02 -0.40 -11.17
CA ARG A 162 13.54 0.93 -11.46
C ARG A 162 14.38 0.93 -12.73
N THR A 163 14.31 2.05 -13.43
CA THR A 163 15.17 2.33 -14.59
C THR A 163 16.33 3.22 -14.13
N PRO A 164 17.60 2.78 -14.27
CA PRO A 164 18.74 3.61 -13.92
C PRO A 164 18.95 4.74 -14.92
N VAL A 165 19.21 5.96 -14.41
CA VAL A 165 19.54 7.15 -15.19
C VAL A 165 20.84 7.78 -14.69
N ASP A 166 21.59 8.47 -15.57
CA ASP A 166 22.89 9.02 -15.22
C ASP A 166 22.77 10.24 -14.29
N ASP A 167 21.73 11.06 -14.48
CA ASP A 167 21.40 12.20 -13.64
C ASP A 167 19.90 12.25 -13.33
N ILE A 168 19.56 11.89 -12.08
CA ILE A 168 18.16 11.85 -11.62
C ILE A 168 17.56 13.27 -11.51
N TYR A 169 18.39 14.26 -11.22
CA TYR A 169 17.95 15.66 -11.11
C TYR A 169 17.78 16.32 -12.48
N ALA A 170 18.55 15.93 -13.50
CA ALA A 170 18.32 16.32 -14.88
C ALA A 170 16.97 15.76 -15.37
N LEU A 171 16.68 14.48 -15.07
CA LEU A 171 15.38 13.87 -15.36
C LEU A 171 14.22 14.64 -14.71
N MET A 172 14.37 15.04 -13.43
CA MET A 172 13.34 15.83 -12.74
C MET A 172 13.09 17.17 -13.44
N ARG A 173 14.15 17.87 -13.88
CA ARG A 173 14.00 19.15 -14.61
C ARG A 173 13.32 18.97 -15.96
N GLU A 174 13.66 17.91 -16.69
CA GLU A 174 13.07 17.58 -17.99
C GLU A 174 11.57 17.26 -17.89
N HIS A 175 11.19 16.53 -16.82
CA HIS A 175 9.81 16.08 -16.61
C HIS A 175 9.07 16.85 -15.51
N ARG A 176 9.49 18.07 -15.22
CA ARG A 176 9.02 18.85 -14.05
C ARG A 176 7.49 19.01 -13.99
N ASP A 177 6.80 18.99 -15.12
CA ASP A 177 5.35 19.12 -15.21
C ASP A 177 4.60 17.77 -15.11
N ALA A 178 5.34 16.67 -14.93
CA ALA A 178 4.80 15.30 -14.97
C ALA A 178 5.38 14.39 -13.86
N ILE A 179 5.91 14.98 -12.79
CA ILE A 179 6.39 14.20 -11.65
C ILE A 179 5.20 13.73 -10.82
N GLU A 180 5.05 12.42 -10.71
CA GLU A 180 3.98 11.77 -9.95
C GLU A 180 4.28 11.74 -8.46
N ASN A 181 5.51 11.37 -8.13
CA ASN A 181 5.99 11.20 -6.76
C ASN A 181 7.51 11.18 -6.72
N ILE A 182 8.09 11.64 -5.60
CA ILE A 182 9.54 11.55 -5.33
C ILE A 182 9.70 10.76 -4.04
N ASN A 183 10.47 9.69 -4.09
CA ASN A 183 10.72 8.83 -2.94
C ASN A 183 12.19 8.97 -2.50
N VAL A 184 12.41 9.30 -1.23
CA VAL A 184 13.74 9.50 -0.64
C VAL A 184 13.95 8.44 0.45
N HIS A 185 15.11 7.78 0.43
CA HIS A 185 15.43 6.67 1.33
C HIS A 185 16.48 7.03 2.36
N PHE A 186 16.32 6.49 3.57
CA PHE A 186 17.15 6.82 4.73
C PHE A 186 17.61 5.56 5.47
N ALA A 187 18.90 5.49 5.79
CA ALA A 187 19.42 4.47 6.68
C ALA A 187 19.13 4.80 8.17
N ALA A 188 19.15 6.10 8.54
CA ALA A 188 18.95 6.58 9.90
C ALA A 188 17.58 7.27 10.08
N GLN A 189 16.90 6.97 11.19
CA GLN A 189 15.59 7.56 11.49
C GLN A 189 15.67 9.06 11.79
N GLU A 190 16.74 9.51 12.42
CA GLU A 190 16.95 10.92 12.74
C GLU A 190 17.03 11.76 11.44
N ALA A 191 17.78 11.26 10.44
CA ALA A 191 17.86 11.91 9.14
C ALA A 191 16.51 11.95 8.42
N ARG A 192 15.76 10.82 8.48
CA ARG A 192 14.42 10.72 7.91
C ARG A 192 13.48 11.75 8.55
N MET A 193 13.45 11.85 9.87
CA MET A 193 12.58 12.78 10.59
C MET A 193 12.96 14.24 10.30
N ALA A 194 14.24 14.59 10.26
CA ALA A 194 14.70 15.93 9.91
C ALA A 194 14.27 16.34 8.50
N MET A 195 14.39 15.44 7.52
CA MET A 195 13.94 15.70 6.15
C MET A 195 12.40 15.75 6.04
N TRP A 196 11.69 14.89 6.79
CA TRP A 196 10.23 14.98 6.89
C TRP A 196 9.77 16.35 7.37
N GLU A 197 10.31 16.83 8.49
CA GLU A 197 9.98 18.16 9.03
C GLU A 197 10.35 19.31 8.09
N ARG A 198 11.45 19.15 7.33
CA ARG A 198 11.86 20.14 6.34
C ARG A 198 10.87 20.24 5.20
N PHE A 199 10.49 19.12 4.58
CA PHE A 199 9.54 19.09 3.46
C PHE A 199 8.10 19.39 3.88
N ALA A 200 7.66 18.93 5.05
CA ALA A 200 6.31 19.18 5.55
C ALA A 200 6.00 20.67 5.82
N LYS A 201 7.01 21.53 5.89
CA LYS A 201 6.87 22.99 6.03
C LYS A 201 6.82 23.73 4.70
N LEU A 202 7.10 23.04 3.59
CA LEU A 202 7.09 23.66 2.27
C LEU A 202 5.68 23.67 1.67
N PRO A 203 5.34 24.70 0.89
CA PRO A 203 4.06 24.76 0.18
C PRO A 203 4.03 23.78 -1.01
N HIS A 204 2.86 23.57 -1.57
CA HIS A 204 2.61 22.86 -2.82
C HIS A 204 2.93 21.36 -2.80
N MET A 205 3.18 20.75 -1.65
CA MET A 205 3.50 19.34 -1.56
C MET A 205 2.92 18.66 -0.31
N THR A 206 2.76 17.35 -0.41
CA THR A 206 2.49 16.46 0.72
C THR A 206 3.68 15.59 1.02
N VAL A 207 3.82 15.16 2.27
CA VAL A 207 4.84 14.20 2.71
C VAL A 207 4.17 13.04 3.40
N THR A 208 4.43 11.83 2.93
CA THR A 208 3.94 10.60 3.52
C THR A 208 5.04 9.52 3.54
N SER A 209 4.71 8.30 3.90
CA SER A 209 5.62 7.17 3.79
C SER A 209 4.87 5.85 3.69
N SER A 210 5.49 4.87 3.05
CA SER A 210 5.04 3.48 2.98
C SER A 210 5.94 2.52 3.75
N THR A 211 7.11 2.98 4.20
CA THR A 211 8.06 2.18 4.99
C THR A 211 8.70 3.01 6.11
N HIS A 212 9.38 2.35 7.04
CA HIS A 212 10.16 3.03 8.08
C HIS A 212 11.41 3.75 7.53
N HIS A 213 11.80 3.51 6.30
CA HIS A 213 13.05 3.97 5.70
C HIS A 213 12.87 4.98 4.57
N ASN A 214 11.64 5.45 4.30
CA ASN A 214 11.42 6.41 3.23
C ASN A 214 10.56 7.60 3.64
N ILE A 215 10.61 8.65 2.84
CA ILE A 215 9.57 9.66 2.70
C ILE A 215 9.15 9.69 1.24
N GLU A 216 7.88 9.95 1.01
CA GLU A 216 7.26 10.09 -0.30
C GLU A 216 6.69 11.50 -0.41
N ILE A 217 7.16 12.26 -1.39
CA ILE A 217 6.76 13.64 -1.66
C ILE A 217 5.85 13.63 -2.87
N GLY A 218 4.62 14.07 -2.69
CA GLY A 218 3.60 14.15 -3.73
C GLY A 218 3.00 15.56 -3.85
N GLY A 219 2.11 15.74 -4.81
CA GLY A 219 1.35 17.00 -4.98
C GLY A 219 0.43 17.29 -3.80
N VAL A 220 0.06 18.56 -3.62
CA VAL A 220 -0.77 19.01 -2.50
C VAL A 220 -2.18 18.44 -2.54
N THR A 221 -2.71 18.19 -3.72
CA THR A 221 -4.04 17.60 -3.95
C THR A 221 -3.99 16.06 -4.09
N THR A 222 -2.77 15.52 -4.30
CA THR A 222 -2.56 14.12 -4.61
C THR A 222 -2.66 13.24 -3.37
N SER A 223 -3.64 12.34 -3.34
CA SER A 223 -3.76 11.31 -2.32
C SER A 223 -4.54 10.11 -2.83
N LYS A 224 -4.39 8.95 -2.18
CA LYS A 224 -5.22 7.77 -2.48
C LYS A 224 -6.72 8.07 -2.33
N ALA A 225 -7.10 8.91 -1.36
CA ALA A 225 -8.49 9.31 -1.13
C ALA A 225 -9.02 10.20 -2.26
N ALA A 226 -8.26 11.22 -2.69
CA ALA A 226 -8.68 12.12 -3.77
C ALA A 226 -8.87 11.35 -5.09
N ALA A 227 -7.92 10.49 -5.45
CA ALA A 227 -8.05 9.65 -6.64
C ALA A 227 -9.21 8.65 -6.52
N LEU A 228 -9.46 8.11 -5.32
CA LEU A 228 -10.60 7.22 -5.08
C LEU A 228 -11.95 7.96 -5.21
N ALA A 229 -12.03 9.22 -4.75
CA ALA A 229 -13.21 10.06 -4.95
C ALA A 229 -13.48 10.31 -6.44
N GLU A 230 -12.44 10.52 -7.25
CA GLU A 230 -12.56 10.63 -8.71
C GLU A 230 -13.09 9.32 -9.33
N VAL A 231 -12.59 8.15 -8.91
CA VAL A 231 -13.13 6.85 -9.35
C VAL A 231 -14.58 6.68 -8.92
N CYS A 232 -14.94 7.04 -7.70
CA CYS A 232 -16.32 7.01 -7.22
C CYS A 232 -17.23 7.86 -8.10
N GLY A 233 -16.83 9.11 -8.41
CA GLY A 233 -17.58 10.01 -9.29
C GLY A 233 -17.84 9.42 -10.68
N ARG A 234 -16.86 8.74 -11.29
CA ARG A 234 -17.01 8.03 -12.59
C ARG A 234 -18.00 6.88 -12.54
N LEU A 235 -18.19 6.27 -11.36
CA LEU A 235 -19.09 5.14 -11.15
C LEU A 235 -20.44 5.55 -10.55
N GLY A 236 -20.68 6.85 -10.33
CA GLY A 236 -21.89 7.34 -9.66
C GLY A 236 -21.98 6.95 -8.19
N LEU A 237 -20.81 6.80 -7.54
CA LEU A 237 -20.66 6.47 -6.12
C LEU A 237 -20.04 7.65 -5.35
N GLU A 238 -20.02 7.52 -4.04
CA GLU A 238 -19.38 8.44 -3.10
C GLU A 238 -18.50 7.65 -2.12
N LEU A 239 -17.52 8.29 -1.46
CA LEU A 239 -16.62 7.64 -0.50
C LEU A 239 -17.34 6.90 0.64
N PRO A 240 -18.51 7.34 1.17
CA PRO A 240 -19.31 6.56 2.12
C PRO A 240 -19.72 5.15 1.64
N HIS A 241 -19.72 4.89 0.33
CA HIS A 241 -20.02 3.55 -0.23
C HIS A 241 -18.78 2.64 -0.33
N VAL A 242 -17.63 3.09 0.16
CA VAL A 242 -16.35 2.39 0.02
C VAL A 242 -15.92 1.74 1.33
N MET A 243 -15.51 0.47 1.26
CA MET A 243 -14.76 -0.22 2.29
C MET A 243 -13.27 -0.19 1.94
N ALA A 244 -12.45 0.51 2.73
CA ALA A 244 -11.04 0.73 2.45
C ALA A 244 -10.13 -0.12 3.33
N PHE A 245 -9.01 -0.61 2.77
CA PHE A 245 -8.01 -1.42 3.45
C PHE A 245 -6.63 -0.79 3.33
N GLY A 246 -5.88 -0.72 4.45
CA GLY A 246 -4.54 -0.16 4.46
C GLY A 246 -3.73 -0.56 5.69
N ASP A 247 -2.43 -0.27 5.68
CA ASP A 247 -1.52 -0.58 6.79
C ASP A 247 -0.49 0.51 7.10
N SER A 248 -0.31 1.47 6.19
CA SER A 248 0.78 2.46 6.24
C SER A 248 0.28 3.91 6.21
N PRO A 249 1.12 4.91 6.57
CA PRO A 249 0.70 6.32 6.63
C PRO A 249 0.10 6.89 5.34
N ASN A 250 0.52 6.41 4.15
CA ASN A 250 -0.05 6.82 2.87
C ASN A 250 -1.51 6.33 2.65
N ASP A 251 -2.03 5.45 3.52
CA ASP A 251 -3.43 5.00 3.51
C ASP A 251 -4.34 5.86 4.38
N LEU A 252 -3.76 6.69 5.27
CA LEU A 252 -4.49 7.32 6.35
C LEU A 252 -5.67 8.18 5.88
N THR A 253 -5.49 8.94 4.81
CA THR A 253 -6.57 9.77 4.22
C THR A 253 -7.69 8.88 3.67
N MET A 254 -7.35 7.84 2.93
CA MET A 254 -8.31 6.88 2.39
C MET A 254 -9.11 6.17 3.50
N LEU A 255 -8.43 5.73 4.57
CA LEU A 255 -9.09 5.10 5.72
C LEU A 255 -10.02 6.05 6.46
N ARG A 256 -9.71 7.35 6.56
CA ARG A 256 -10.53 8.35 7.26
C ARG A 256 -11.73 8.83 6.49
N GLU A 257 -11.66 8.84 5.17
CA GLU A 257 -12.68 9.45 4.31
C GLU A 257 -13.68 8.42 3.75
N CYS A 258 -13.33 7.13 3.73
CA CYS A 258 -14.22 6.06 3.28
C CYS A 258 -15.27 5.71 4.33
N GLY A 259 -16.38 5.10 3.88
CA GLY A 259 -17.51 4.74 4.73
C GLY A 259 -17.19 3.69 5.78
N PHE A 260 -16.29 2.76 5.48
CA PHE A 260 -15.81 1.77 6.43
C PHE A 260 -14.32 1.47 6.21
N SER A 261 -13.54 1.61 7.25
CA SER A 261 -12.09 1.44 7.19
C SER A 261 -11.59 0.20 7.92
N VAL A 262 -10.65 -0.50 7.28
CA VAL A 262 -10.04 -1.73 7.80
C VAL A 262 -8.54 -1.58 7.84
N ALA A 263 -7.97 -1.52 9.03
CA ALA A 263 -6.52 -1.62 9.22
C ALA A 263 -6.07 -3.08 9.24
N MET A 264 -4.95 -3.36 8.61
CA MET A 264 -4.33 -4.68 8.65
C MET A 264 -3.74 -4.99 10.03
N GLY A 265 -3.66 -6.25 10.42
CA GLY A 265 -3.06 -6.69 11.67
C GLY A 265 -1.58 -6.34 11.82
N ASN A 266 -0.87 -6.15 10.72
CA ASN A 266 0.51 -5.67 10.66
C ASN A 266 0.64 -4.14 10.56
N ALA A 267 -0.47 -3.38 10.47
CA ALA A 267 -0.46 -1.92 10.37
C ALA A 267 0.20 -1.27 11.59
N THR A 268 0.66 -0.03 11.41
CA THR A 268 1.21 0.77 12.51
C THR A 268 0.13 1.13 13.55
N PRO A 269 0.49 1.43 14.81
CA PRO A 269 -0.50 1.69 15.86
C PRO A 269 -1.45 2.86 15.55
N ASP A 270 -0.96 3.91 14.91
CA ASP A 270 -1.73 5.08 14.48
C ASP A 270 -2.75 4.76 13.38
N ILE A 271 -2.39 3.91 12.42
CA ILE A 271 -3.30 3.41 11.39
C ILE A 271 -4.39 2.52 12.02
N LYS A 272 -4.02 1.63 12.94
CA LYS A 272 -5.00 0.81 13.67
C LYS A 272 -5.97 1.64 14.50
N ALA A 273 -5.49 2.73 15.10
CA ALA A 273 -6.32 3.62 15.91
C ALA A 273 -7.26 4.50 15.05
N ALA A 274 -6.94 4.70 13.77
CA ALA A 274 -7.74 5.50 12.84
C ALA A 274 -8.82 4.68 12.11
N ALA A 275 -8.77 3.35 12.18
CA ALA A 275 -9.68 2.46 11.43
C ALA A 275 -10.87 1.98 12.29
N ASP A 276 -12.02 1.75 11.64
CA ASP A 276 -13.23 1.18 12.26
C ASP A 276 -13.04 -0.28 12.68
N TYR A 277 -12.18 -1.00 11.96
CA TYR A 277 -11.93 -2.41 12.23
C TYR A 277 -10.46 -2.77 12.00
N VAL A 278 -9.90 -3.61 12.87
CA VAL A 278 -8.56 -4.18 12.68
C VAL A 278 -8.70 -5.65 12.35
N THR A 279 -8.30 -6.04 11.14
CA THR A 279 -8.29 -7.44 10.70
C THR A 279 -6.99 -8.16 11.10
N ILE A 280 -6.82 -9.40 10.68
CA ILE A 280 -5.56 -10.16 10.82
C ILE A 280 -4.50 -9.64 9.83
N THR A 281 -3.27 -10.15 9.94
CA THR A 281 -2.16 -9.68 9.08
C THR A 281 -2.35 -10.02 7.60
N ASN A 282 -1.65 -9.32 6.71
CA ASN A 282 -1.61 -9.64 5.29
C ASN A 282 -1.06 -11.05 5.02
N GLU A 283 -0.07 -11.51 5.81
CA GLU A 283 0.48 -12.87 5.70
C GLU A 283 -0.54 -13.95 6.10
N GLU A 284 -1.57 -13.58 6.85
CA GLU A 284 -2.70 -14.43 7.24
C GLU A 284 -3.93 -14.23 6.37
N GLU A 285 -3.80 -13.46 5.27
CA GLU A 285 -4.87 -13.10 4.32
C GLU A 285 -5.99 -12.27 4.97
N GLY A 286 -5.63 -11.21 5.71
CA GLY A 286 -6.56 -10.35 6.45
C GLY A 286 -7.62 -9.67 5.58
N VAL A 287 -7.30 -9.35 4.32
CA VAL A 287 -8.27 -8.85 3.33
C VAL A 287 -9.38 -9.88 3.08
N VAL A 288 -8.99 -11.14 2.83
CA VAL A 288 -9.95 -12.25 2.62
C VAL A 288 -10.83 -12.44 3.85
N TYR A 289 -10.19 -12.45 5.03
CA TYR A 289 -10.91 -12.63 6.29
C TYR A 289 -11.98 -11.54 6.48
N ALA A 290 -11.62 -10.27 6.34
CA ALA A 290 -12.55 -9.17 6.53
C ALA A 290 -13.69 -9.16 5.48
N ILE A 291 -13.37 -9.32 4.19
CA ILE A 291 -14.39 -9.35 3.12
C ILE A 291 -15.39 -10.48 3.36
N ARG A 292 -14.92 -11.70 3.63
CA ARG A 292 -15.81 -12.85 3.81
C ARG A 292 -16.66 -12.73 5.07
N THR A 293 -16.06 -12.24 6.18
CA THR A 293 -16.79 -12.10 7.44
C THR A 293 -17.79 -10.94 7.40
N LEU A 294 -17.37 -9.78 6.91
CA LEU A 294 -18.17 -8.55 7.00
C LEU A 294 -19.12 -8.38 5.81
N LEU A 295 -18.62 -8.51 4.58
CA LEU A 295 -19.44 -8.29 3.38
C LEU A 295 -20.20 -9.55 2.95
N PHE A 296 -19.56 -10.72 3.01
CA PHE A 296 -20.23 -11.97 2.59
C PHE A 296 -20.98 -12.63 3.73
N ARG A 297 -20.83 -12.13 4.98
CA ARG A 297 -21.50 -12.65 6.18
C ARG A 297 -21.31 -14.14 6.39
N GLU A 298 -20.15 -14.67 6.03
CA GLU A 298 -19.80 -16.07 6.24
C GLU A 298 -19.53 -16.31 7.74
N LYS A 299 -20.34 -17.15 8.41
CA LYS A 299 -20.25 -17.41 9.87
C LYS A 299 -18.93 -18.04 10.33
N ASP A 300 -18.25 -18.74 9.46
CA ASP A 300 -16.91 -19.29 9.65
C ASP A 300 -15.98 -18.65 8.64
N GLY A 301 -15.57 -17.41 8.88
CA GLY A 301 -14.47 -16.80 8.13
C GLY A 301 -13.34 -17.83 8.07
N VAL A 302 -13.10 -18.43 6.89
CA VAL A 302 -12.24 -19.62 6.73
C VAL A 302 -10.92 -19.36 7.45
N PRO A 303 -10.53 -20.15 8.45
CA PRO A 303 -9.35 -19.87 9.24
C PRO A 303 -8.12 -19.78 8.35
N PRO A 304 -7.18 -18.86 8.62
CA PRO A 304 -5.94 -18.71 7.85
C PRO A 304 -5.24 -20.07 7.71
N ARG A 305 -4.59 -20.32 6.56
CA ARG A 305 -3.84 -21.57 6.29
C ARG A 305 -2.85 -21.95 7.42
N ALA A 306 -2.32 -20.95 8.14
CA ALA A 306 -1.44 -21.16 9.29
C ALA A 306 -2.16 -21.83 10.48
N SER A 307 -3.44 -21.51 10.72
CA SER A 307 -4.22 -22.13 11.79
C SER A 307 -4.60 -23.58 11.46
N LEU A 308 -4.86 -23.88 10.21
CA LEU A 308 -5.07 -25.26 9.72
C LEU A 308 -3.81 -26.13 9.88
N ARG A 309 -2.62 -25.61 9.56
CA ARG A 309 -1.36 -26.31 9.79
C ARG A 309 -1.06 -26.52 11.27
N ARG A 310 -1.36 -25.50 12.12
CA ARG A 310 -1.22 -25.64 13.58
C ARG A 310 -2.23 -26.62 14.18
N ARG A 311 -3.47 -26.63 13.72
CA ARG A 311 -4.51 -27.60 14.16
C ARG A 311 -4.17 -29.02 13.70
N LEU A 312 -3.70 -29.23 12.47
CA LEU A 312 -3.21 -30.51 11.98
C LEU A 312 -1.97 -30.98 12.74
N ALA A 313 -1.02 -30.11 13.04
CA ALA A 313 0.16 -30.44 13.84
C ALA A 313 -0.17 -30.72 15.32
N ALA A 314 -1.18 -30.06 15.89
CA ALA A 314 -1.68 -30.38 17.23
C ALA A 314 -2.45 -31.71 17.25
N TRP A 315 -3.28 -31.98 16.24
CA TRP A 315 -3.99 -33.25 16.09
C TRP A 315 -3.03 -34.42 15.89
N MET A 316 -1.96 -34.24 15.11
CA MET A 316 -0.92 -35.29 14.93
C MET A 316 -0.08 -35.51 16.20
N ARG A 317 0.09 -34.51 17.08
CA ARG A 317 0.78 -34.67 18.37
C ARG A 317 -0.07 -35.33 19.46
N GLY A 318 -1.39 -35.21 19.38
CA GLY A 318 -2.32 -35.84 20.34
C GLY A 318 -2.63 -37.31 20.04
N ARG A 319 -2.01 -37.91 19.02
CA ARG A 319 -2.16 -39.35 18.66
C ARG A 319 -0.89 -40.19 18.91
N ARG A 320 0.05 -39.67 19.72
CA ARG A 320 1.20 -40.46 20.19
C ARG A 320 1.07 -40.74 21.67
#